data_8d885140a09594cab1c035f631a277bd
#
_entry.id   8d885140a09594cab1c035f631a277bd
#
_cell.length_a   1.000
_cell.length_b   1.000
_cell.length_c   1.000
_cell.angle_alpha   90.00
_cell.angle_beta   90.00
_cell.angle_gamma   90.00
#
_symmetry.space_group_name_H-M   'P 1'
#
loop_
_entity.id
_entity.type
_entity.pdbx_description
1 polymer ?
#
loop_
_entity_poly.entity_id
_entity_poly.type
_entity_poly.pdbx_seq_one_letter_code
_entity_poly.pdbx_strand_id
1 'polypeptide(L)'
;MAREDTWRLRAACVCFPSRWVLSEKMGGTVADIHQPVPNYARDLGGLFESFFDRLDQKRAVWRLNWELWDDPRLSQPWRNEEAEIFDLPPAHLVPERVFLRVERQTMRRLTEDTIVFSIRVHQRPLADVIKQPGALLQLRSAFLGEGGSVLAAKKLESLKVPVLEWLAGTE
;
A
#
# COMPACT_ATOMS: atom_id res chain seq x y z
N MET A 1 16.79 1.63 6.05
CA MET A 1 16.63 1.91 7.50
C MET A 1 17.93 1.66 8.20
N ALA A 2 18.32 2.52 9.10
CA ALA A 2 19.49 2.31 9.96
C ALA A 2 19.07 2.43 11.43
N ARG A 3 19.78 1.67 12.30
CA ARG A 3 19.55 1.63 13.74
C ARG A 3 20.38 2.69 14.45
N GLU A 4 19.72 3.40 15.33
CA GLU A 4 20.30 4.28 16.33
C GLU A 4 19.73 3.85 17.70
N ASP A 5 19.00 4.71 18.37
CA ASP A 5 18.09 4.36 19.47
C ASP A 5 16.87 3.57 18.97
N THR A 6 16.44 3.85 17.75
CA THR A 6 15.33 3.17 17.02
C THR A 6 15.65 3.10 15.52
N TRP A 7 14.85 2.37 14.76
CA TRP A 7 15.01 2.24 13.30
C TRP A 7 14.55 3.50 12.57
N ARG A 8 15.45 4.15 11.80
CA ARG A 8 15.17 5.38 11.04
C ARG A 8 15.46 5.23 9.56
N LEU A 9 14.72 5.95 8.74
CA LEU A 9 14.94 6.03 7.29
C LEU A 9 16.12 6.97 7.01
N ARG A 10 17.27 6.42 6.67
CA ARG A 10 18.51 7.20 6.45
C ARG A 10 18.86 7.43 5.00
N ALA A 11 18.43 6.55 4.12
CA ALA A 11 18.59 6.71 2.68
C ALA A 11 17.42 6.07 1.94
N ALA A 12 16.99 6.66 0.85
CA ALA A 12 15.98 6.10 -0.03
C ALA A 12 16.12 6.61 -1.46
N CYS A 13 15.67 5.78 -2.40
CA CYS A 13 15.44 6.14 -3.78
C CYS A 13 14.04 5.63 -4.14
N VAL A 14 13.10 6.51 -4.47
CA VAL A 14 11.70 6.18 -4.72
C VAL A 14 11.32 6.65 -6.11
N CYS A 15 11.18 5.69 -7.03
CA CYS A 15 10.78 5.97 -8.42
C CYS A 15 9.25 6.09 -8.56
N PHE A 16 8.51 5.37 -7.73
CA PHE A 16 7.05 5.25 -7.83
C PHE A 16 6.37 5.51 -6.48
N PRO A 17 6.43 6.75 -5.97
CA PRO A 17 5.73 7.09 -4.75
C PRO A 17 4.21 6.95 -4.92
N SER A 18 3.54 6.55 -3.84
CA SER A 18 2.11 6.30 -3.78
C SER A 18 1.43 7.40 -2.95
N ARG A 19 1.33 8.61 -3.52
CA ARG A 19 0.74 9.80 -2.89
C ARG A 19 1.38 10.18 -1.56
N TRP A 20 2.71 10.22 -1.55
CA TRP A 20 3.51 10.72 -0.43
C TRP A 20 4.84 11.31 -0.94
N VAL A 21 5.47 12.14 -0.13
CA VAL A 21 6.67 12.88 -0.48
C VAL A 21 7.86 12.34 0.32
N LEU A 22 8.91 11.89 -0.38
CA LEU A 22 10.08 11.26 0.27
C LEU A 22 10.77 12.17 1.29
N SER A 23 10.93 13.45 0.98
CA SER A 23 11.61 14.40 1.86
C SER A 23 10.97 14.51 3.25
N GLU A 24 9.67 14.28 3.36
CA GLU A 24 8.92 14.30 4.62
C GLU A 24 9.13 13.05 5.48
N LYS A 25 9.62 11.98 4.87
CA LYS A 25 9.84 10.69 5.54
C LYS A 25 11.29 10.47 5.94
N MET A 26 12.22 11.26 5.36
CA MET A 26 13.64 11.14 5.66
C MET A 26 13.95 11.46 7.12
N GLY A 27 14.75 10.63 7.76
CA GLY A 27 15.07 10.72 9.19
C GLY A 27 13.99 10.19 10.13
N GLY A 28 12.77 9.97 9.63
CA GLY A 28 11.65 9.48 10.43
C GLY A 28 11.83 8.03 10.89
N THR A 29 11.22 7.71 12.03
CA THR A 29 11.03 6.33 12.51
C THR A 29 9.99 5.61 11.68
N VAL A 30 9.86 4.32 11.87
CA VAL A 30 8.77 3.55 11.20
C VAL A 30 7.39 4.10 11.59
N ALA A 31 7.21 4.55 12.82
CA ALA A 31 5.97 5.16 13.29
C ALA A 31 5.71 6.50 12.61
N ASP A 32 6.72 7.37 12.49
CA ASP A 32 6.60 8.67 11.81
C ASP A 32 6.23 8.51 10.33
N ILE A 33 6.85 7.53 9.66
CA ILE A 33 6.58 7.23 8.24
C ILE A 33 5.12 6.80 8.04
N HIS A 34 4.56 6.04 8.98
CA HIS A 34 3.21 5.49 8.90
C HIS A 34 2.16 6.31 9.68
N GLN A 35 2.52 7.49 10.20
CA GLN A 35 1.59 8.35 10.94
C GLN A 35 0.23 8.58 10.26
N PRO A 36 0.14 8.69 8.92
CA PRO A 36 -1.15 8.82 8.25
C PRO A 36 -2.07 7.59 8.35
N VAL A 37 -1.53 6.42 8.76
CA VAL A 37 -2.33 5.20 8.91
C VAL A 37 -3.02 5.23 10.28
N PRO A 38 -4.36 5.20 10.33
CA PRO A 38 -5.11 5.25 11.58
C PRO A 38 -4.66 4.15 12.55
N ASN A 39 -4.47 4.50 13.81
CA ASN A 39 -4.08 3.61 14.90
C ASN A 39 -2.75 2.84 14.72
N TYR A 40 -1.94 3.18 13.73
CA TYR A 40 -0.67 2.48 13.46
C TYR A 40 0.23 2.39 14.70
N ALA A 41 0.46 3.51 15.38
CA ALA A 41 1.35 3.57 16.55
C ALA A 41 0.86 2.67 17.69
N ARG A 42 -0.46 2.64 17.93
CA ARG A 42 -1.09 1.84 18.98
C ARG A 42 -1.05 0.34 18.64
N ASP A 43 -1.39 -0.04 17.42
CA ASP A 43 -1.67 -1.41 17.05
C ASP A 43 -0.43 -2.13 16.49
N LEU A 44 0.51 -1.40 15.89
CA LEU A 44 1.61 -1.98 15.11
C LEU A 44 3.00 -1.45 15.47
N GLY A 45 3.14 -0.29 16.11
CA GLY A 45 4.45 0.37 16.30
C GLY A 45 5.49 -0.52 16.99
N GLY A 46 5.15 -1.12 18.13
CA GLY A 46 6.05 -2.01 18.87
C GLY A 46 6.30 -3.36 18.16
N LEU A 47 5.35 -3.82 17.35
CA LEU A 47 5.48 -5.06 16.59
C LEU A 47 6.51 -4.90 15.45
N PHE A 48 6.54 -3.74 14.80
CA PHE A 48 7.51 -3.47 13.72
C PHE A 48 8.94 -3.33 14.22
N GLU A 49 9.15 -2.66 15.35
CA GLU A 49 10.48 -2.59 15.99
C GLU A 49 10.99 -4.01 16.31
N SER A 50 10.19 -4.79 17.00
CA SER A 50 10.50 -6.18 17.34
C SER A 50 10.70 -7.06 16.10
N PHE A 51 9.98 -6.82 15.03
CA PHE A 51 10.13 -7.52 13.77
C PHE A 51 11.46 -7.16 13.10
N PHE A 52 11.82 -5.88 13.04
CA PHE A 52 13.09 -5.42 12.47
C PHE A 52 14.28 -5.98 13.26
N ASP A 53 14.18 -6.03 14.58
CA ASP A 53 15.24 -6.59 15.43
C ASP A 53 15.48 -8.08 15.17
N ARG A 54 14.45 -8.80 14.76
CA ARG A 54 14.51 -10.25 14.47
C ARG A 54 14.83 -10.59 13.02
N LEU A 55 14.94 -9.59 12.11
CA LEU A 55 15.32 -9.87 10.73
C LEU A 55 16.71 -10.51 10.64
N ASP A 56 16.83 -11.58 9.87
CA ASP A 56 18.07 -12.30 9.64
C ASP A 56 18.85 -11.70 8.46
N GLN A 57 20.17 -11.71 8.56
CA GLN A 57 21.07 -11.34 7.46
C GLN A 57 21.09 -12.39 6.34
N LYS A 58 20.78 -13.65 6.65
CA LYS A 58 20.81 -14.77 5.70
C LYS A 58 19.54 -14.88 4.86
N ARG A 59 18.43 -14.35 5.35
CA ARG A 59 17.11 -14.50 4.72
C ARG A 59 16.46 -13.15 4.43
N ALA A 60 15.91 -13.01 3.25
CA ALA A 60 14.98 -11.95 2.94
C ALA A 60 13.56 -12.40 3.29
N VAL A 61 12.75 -11.50 3.82
CA VAL A 61 11.32 -11.71 4.01
C VAL A 61 10.56 -10.81 3.04
N TRP A 62 9.39 -11.22 2.63
CA TRP A 62 8.56 -10.41 1.74
C TRP A 62 7.09 -10.56 2.06
N ARG A 63 6.32 -9.54 1.70
CA ARG A 63 4.87 -9.53 1.74
C ARG A 63 4.31 -8.80 0.53
N LEU A 64 3.03 -8.96 0.29
CA LEU A 64 2.27 -8.14 -0.65
C LEU A 64 1.42 -7.15 0.14
N ASN A 65 1.42 -5.90 -0.31
CA ASN A 65 0.42 -4.91 0.03
C ASN A 65 -0.36 -4.58 -1.24
N TRP A 66 -1.64 -4.22 -1.13
CA TRP A 66 -2.45 -3.89 -2.28
C TRP A 66 -3.39 -2.73 -1.97
N GLU A 67 -3.69 -1.97 -3.00
CA GLU A 67 -4.62 -0.84 -2.94
C GLU A 67 -5.36 -0.74 -4.27
N LEU A 68 -6.53 -0.09 -4.27
CA LEU A 68 -7.19 0.33 -5.50
C LEU A 68 -6.92 1.81 -5.74
N TRP A 69 -6.72 2.12 -7.02
CA TRP A 69 -6.36 3.46 -7.48
C TRP A 69 -7.23 3.89 -8.66
N ASP A 70 -7.56 5.17 -8.67
CA ASP A 70 -8.30 5.85 -9.74
C ASP A 70 -7.38 6.43 -10.83
N ASP A 71 -6.06 6.38 -10.61
CA ASP A 71 -5.04 6.98 -11.46
C ASP A 71 -4.07 5.91 -11.98
N PRO A 72 -3.87 5.77 -13.32
CA PRO A 72 -2.98 4.78 -13.90
C PRO A 72 -1.49 5.12 -13.73
N ARG A 73 -1.13 6.32 -13.31
CA ARG A 73 0.27 6.73 -13.18
C ARG A 73 0.97 5.98 -12.06
N LEU A 74 2.12 5.40 -12.35
CA LEU A 74 2.93 4.71 -11.34
C LEU A 74 3.57 5.68 -10.36
N SER A 75 4.06 6.83 -10.84
CA SER A 75 4.68 7.86 -10.02
C SER A 75 3.65 8.90 -9.62
N GLN A 76 3.35 8.98 -8.33
CA GLN A 76 2.41 9.93 -7.75
C GLN A 76 3.07 10.62 -6.55
N PRO A 77 3.95 11.63 -6.82
CA PRO A 77 4.79 12.27 -5.80
C PRO A 77 4.10 13.42 -5.05
N TRP A 78 2.79 13.50 -5.09
CA TRP A 78 2.00 14.53 -4.40
C TRP A 78 1.27 13.94 -3.20
N ARG A 79 0.94 14.78 -2.23
CA ARG A 79 0.11 14.39 -1.10
C ARG A 79 -1.33 14.09 -1.57
N ASN A 80 -2.04 13.30 -0.78
CA ASN A 80 -3.44 12.99 -1.13
C ASN A 80 -4.34 14.21 -1.12
N GLU A 81 -4.08 15.16 -0.24
CA GLU A 81 -4.83 16.41 -0.15
C GLU A 81 -4.61 17.30 -1.38
N GLU A 82 -3.48 17.11 -2.08
CA GLU A 82 -3.11 17.80 -3.31
C GLU A 82 -3.52 17.01 -4.56
N ALA A 83 -3.95 15.76 -4.38
CA ALA A 83 -4.44 14.96 -5.50
C ALA A 83 -5.75 15.56 -5.99
N GLU A 84 -5.84 15.77 -7.30
CA GLU A 84 -7.11 16.08 -7.93
C GLU A 84 -8.14 15.03 -7.51
N ILE A 85 -9.30 15.49 -7.09
CA ILE A 85 -10.44 14.60 -6.86
C ILE A 85 -10.85 14.13 -8.24
N PHE A 86 -10.42 12.92 -8.60
CA PHE A 86 -10.89 12.29 -9.81
C PHE A 86 -12.38 11.99 -9.61
N ASP A 87 -13.17 12.30 -10.61
CA ASP A 87 -14.57 11.89 -10.66
C ASP A 87 -14.62 10.37 -10.45
N LEU A 88 -15.30 9.95 -9.39
CA LEU A 88 -15.49 8.52 -9.13
C LEU A 88 -16.15 7.88 -10.35
N PRO A 89 -15.58 6.81 -10.87
CA PRO A 89 -16.17 6.17 -12.02
C PRO A 89 -17.54 5.60 -11.67
N PRO A 90 -18.56 5.74 -12.53
CA PRO A 90 -19.78 4.97 -12.37
C PRO A 90 -19.46 3.47 -12.45
N ALA A 91 -20.30 2.63 -11.83
CA ALA A 91 -20.02 1.20 -11.66
C ALA A 91 -19.60 0.48 -12.96
N HIS A 92 -20.24 0.79 -14.09
CA HIS A 92 -19.93 0.17 -15.38
C HIS A 92 -18.54 0.53 -15.95
N LEU A 93 -17.90 1.59 -15.47
CA LEU A 93 -16.53 1.99 -15.86
C LEU A 93 -15.47 1.58 -14.84
N VAL A 94 -15.85 0.98 -13.72
CA VAL A 94 -14.91 0.51 -12.70
C VAL A 94 -13.84 -0.43 -13.27
N PRO A 95 -14.15 -1.42 -14.12
CA PRO A 95 -13.15 -2.33 -14.65
C PRO A 95 -11.99 -1.63 -15.37
N GLU A 96 -12.28 -0.59 -16.15
CA GLU A 96 -11.31 0.13 -16.97
C GLU A 96 -10.63 1.28 -16.22
N ARG A 97 -11.34 1.91 -15.29
CA ARG A 97 -10.90 3.15 -14.61
C ARG A 97 -10.37 2.95 -13.21
N VAL A 98 -10.51 1.76 -12.64
CA VAL A 98 -9.94 1.41 -11.35
C VAL A 98 -8.80 0.41 -11.54
N PHE A 99 -7.68 0.68 -10.87
CA PHE A 99 -6.44 -0.08 -10.99
C PHE A 99 -6.15 -0.81 -9.69
N LEU A 100 -5.85 -2.09 -9.77
CA LEU A 100 -5.23 -2.83 -8.66
C LEU A 100 -3.73 -2.51 -8.67
N ARG A 101 -3.26 -1.85 -7.62
CA ARG A 101 -1.85 -1.60 -7.35
C ARG A 101 -1.38 -2.56 -6.28
N VAL A 102 -0.35 -3.32 -6.60
CA VAL A 102 0.25 -4.29 -5.67
C VAL A 102 1.71 -3.92 -5.45
N GLU A 103 2.12 -3.84 -4.21
CA GLU A 103 3.49 -3.64 -3.79
C GLU A 103 4.04 -4.95 -3.24
N ARG A 104 5.02 -5.55 -3.94
CA ARG A 104 5.84 -6.59 -3.34
C ARG A 104 6.93 -5.92 -2.52
N GLN A 105 6.77 -5.97 -1.22
CA GLN A 105 7.66 -5.38 -0.24
C GLN A 105 8.63 -6.46 0.25
N THR A 106 9.93 -6.23 0.10
CA THR A 106 10.98 -7.19 0.49
C THR A 106 11.93 -6.50 1.46
N MET A 107 12.23 -7.15 2.57
CA MET A 107 13.14 -6.66 3.59
C MET A 107 14.25 -7.67 3.86
N ARG A 108 15.45 -7.15 4.08
CA ARG A 108 16.62 -7.93 4.47
C ARG A 108 17.53 -7.10 5.36
N ARG A 109 18.02 -7.69 6.42
CA ARG A 109 19.12 -7.12 7.22
C ARG A 109 20.40 -7.25 6.44
N LEU A 110 21.16 -6.16 6.27
CA LEU A 110 22.45 -6.14 5.60
C LEU A 110 23.60 -6.24 6.60
N THR A 111 23.52 -5.42 7.67
CA THR A 111 24.46 -5.41 8.81
C THR A 111 23.65 -5.45 10.11
N GLU A 112 24.34 -5.44 11.25
CA GLU A 112 23.66 -5.34 12.56
C GLU A 112 22.72 -4.14 12.64
N ASP A 113 23.10 -3.01 12.01
CA ASP A 113 22.43 -1.72 12.13
C ASP A 113 21.73 -1.28 10.84
N THR A 114 21.68 -2.12 9.80
CA THR A 114 21.15 -1.70 8.51
C THR A 114 20.19 -2.72 7.91
N ILE A 115 19.00 -2.23 7.55
CA ILE A 115 17.98 -2.99 6.81
C ILE A 115 17.75 -2.31 5.46
N VAL A 116 17.77 -3.09 4.38
CA VAL A 116 17.25 -2.67 3.09
C VAL A 116 15.77 -3.04 2.99
N PHE A 117 14.98 -2.10 2.50
CA PHE A 117 13.57 -2.28 2.18
C PHE A 117 13.35 -1.94 0.70
N SER A 118 12.95 -2.92 -0.08
CA SER A 118 12.69 -2.78 -1.51
C SER A 118 11.20 -2.93 -1.78
N ILE A 119 10.64 -2.05 -2.59
CA ILE A 119 9.24 -2.09 -3.01
C ILE A 119 9.21 -2.22 -4.54
N ARG A 120 8.63 -3.30 -5.02
CA ARG A 120 8.31 -3.48 -6.43
C ARG A 120 6.82 -3.26 -6.65
N VAL A 121 6.51 -2.25 -7.46
CA VAL A 121 5.12 -1.88 -7.77
C VAL A 121 4.65 -2.60 -9.04
N HIS A 122 3.47 -3.15 -8.97
CA HIS A 122 2.70 -3.70 -10.08
C HIS A 122 1.35 -3.01 -10.11
N GLN A 123 0.88 -2.63 -11.30
CA GLN A 123 -0.42 -1.98 -11.45
C GLN A 123 -1.11 -2.46 -12.72
N ARG A 124 -2.40 -2.79 -12.60
CA ARG A 124 -3.24 -3.22 -13.73
C ARG A 124 -4.68 -2.73 -13.54
N PRO A 125 -5.40 -2.42 -14.65
CA PRO A 125 -6.83 -2.16 -14.56
C PRO A 125 -7.57 -3.41 -14.07
N LEU A 126 -8.67 -3.22 -13.35
CA LEU A 126 -9.48 -4.34 -12.86
C LEU A 126 -10.00 -5.21 -14.01
N ALA A 127 -10.28 -4.64 -15.17
CA ALA A 127 -10.64 -5.37 -16.39
C ALA A 127 -9.65 -6.48 -16.76
N ASP A 128 -8.35 -6.28 -16.48
CA ASP A 128 -7.34 -7.32 -16.71
C ASP A 128 -7.20 -8.28 -15.53
N VAL A 129 -7.42 -7.79 -14.32
CA VAL A 129 -7.34 -8.61 -13.11
C VAL A 129 -8.41 -9.71 -13.12
N ILE A 130 -9.65 -9.35 -13.46
CA ILE A 130 -10.78 -10.30 -13.46
C ILE A 130 -10.72 -11.37 -14.54
N LYS A 131 -9.85 -11.23 -15.54
CA LYS A 131 -9.57 -12.29 -16.52
C LYS A 131 -8.88 -13.50 -15.88
N GLN A 132 -8.28 -13.33 -14.70
CA GLN A 132 -7.66 -14.44 -13.97
C GLN A 132 -8.74 -15.28 -13.26
N PRO A 133 -8.71 -16.62 -13.39
CA PRO A 133 -9.67 -17.47 -12.71
C PRO A 133 -9.74 -17.20 -11.20
N GLY A 134 -10.93 -16.98 -10.69
CA GLY A 134 -11.18 -16.74 -9.26
C GLY A 134 -10.85 -15.34 -8.75
N ALA A 135 -10.24 -14.46 -9.55
CA ALA A 135 -9.85 -13.12 -9.11
C ALA A 135 -11.04 -12.27 -8.66
N LEU A 136 -12.17 -12.36 -9.37
CA LEU A 136 -13.40 -11.66 -9.00
C LEU A 136 -13.90 -12.06 -7.60
N LEU A 137 -13.93 -13.36 -7.32
CA LEU A 137 -14.34 -13.87 -6.00
C LEU A 137 -13.38 -13.45 -4.90
N GLN A 138 -12.08 -13.49 -5.17
CA GLN A 138 -11.06 -13.05 -4.21
C GLN A 138 -11.18 -11.56 -3.93
N LEU A 139 -11.37 -10.72 -4.96
CA LEU A 139 -11.57 -9.29 -4.81
C LEU A 139 -12.83 -8.98 -3.99
N ARG A 140 -13.94 -9.65 -4.30
CA ARG A 140 -15.19 -9.53 -3.54
C ARG A 140 -15.01 -9.93 -2.09
N SER A 141 -14.35 -11.05 -1.81
CA SER A 141 -14.06 -11.52 -0.46
C SER A 141 -13.19 -10.53 0.31
N ALA A 142 -12.16 -9.98 -0.31
CA ALA A 142 -11.30 -8.98 0.29
C ALA A 142 -12.06 -7.70 0.65
N PHE A 143 -12.92 -7.22 -0.25
CA PHE A 143 -13.74 -6.03 -0.01
C PHE A 143 -14.78 -6.21 1.09
N LEU A 144 -15.42 -7.37 1.15
CA LEU A 144 -16.45 -7.68 2.16
C LEU A 144 -15.83 -8.07 3.50
N GLY A 145 -14.64 -8.67 3.49
CA GLY A 145 -13.95 -9.15 4.69
C GLY A 145 -13.09 -8.10 5.40
N GLU A 146 -12.75 -7.01 4.73
CA GLU A 146 -11.95 -5.95 5.35
C GLU A 146 -12.83 -5.05 6.22
N GLY A 147 -12.50 -4.94 7.52
CA GLY A 147 -13.16 -4.00 8.43
C GLY A 147 -12.99 -2.55 7.96
N GLY A 148 -13.97 -1.70 8.26
CA GLY A 148 -14.01 -0.30 7.80
C GLY A 148 -12.72 0.49 8.07
N SER A 149 -12.00 0.21 9.17
CA SER A 149 -10.74 0.87 9.49
C SER A 149 -9.62 0.54 8.50
N VAL A 150 -9.59 -0.68 7.96
CA VAL A 150 -8.58 -1.10 6.96
C VAL A 150 -8.89 -0.49 5.60
N LEU A 151 -10.16 -0.42 5.21
CA LEU A 151 -10.59 0.24 3.98
C LEU A 151 -10.28 1.75 4.03
N ALA A 152 -10.55 2.41 5.15
CA ALA A 152 -10.20 3.82 5.35
C ALA A 152 -8.68 4.03 5.28
N ALA A 153 -7.89 3.17 5.93
CA ALA A 153 -6.44 3.23 5.88
C ALA A 153 -5.86 3.03 4.47
N LYS A 154 -6.53 2.24 3.66
CA LYS A 154 -6.17 2.03 2.24
C LYS A 154 -6.76 3.08 1.29
N LYS A 155 -7.44 4.09 1.83
CA LYS A 155 -8.10 5.14 1.04
C LYS A 155 -9.09 4.61 -0.01
N LEU A 156 -9.67 3.45 0.26
CA LEU A 156 -10.62 2.78 -0.62
C LEU A 156 -12.06 3.25 -0.40
N GLU A 157 -12.30 4.12 0.59
CA GLU A 157 -13.65 4.50 1.00
C GLU A 157 -14.43 5.18 -0.13
N SER A 158 -13.79 6.05 -0.88
CA SER A 158 -14.40 6.73 -2.03
C SER A 158 -14.69 5.78 -3.20
N LEU A 159 -13.85 4.76 -3.40
CA LEU A 159 -14.04 3.75 -4.45
C LEU A 159 -14.96 2.60 -4.02
N LYS A 160 -15.28 2.50 -2.73
CA LYS A 160 -16.02 1.37 -2.17
C LYS A 160 -17.39 1.19 -2.83
N VAL A 161 -18.17 2.25 -2.93
CA VAL A 161 -19.54 2.17 -3.47
C VAL A 161 -19.51 1.73 -4.94
N PRO A 162 -18.81 2.44 -5.86
CA PRO A 162 -18.82 2.03 -7.27
C PRO A 162 -18.23 0.63 -7.50
N VAL A 163 -17.22 0.22 -6.71
CA VAL A 163 -16.64 -1.13 -6.83
C VAL A 163 -17.61 -2.20 -6.34
N LEU A 164 -18.32 -1.98 -5.24
CA LEU A 164 -19.31 -2.95 -4.75
C LEU A 164 -20.52 -3.06 -5.69
N GLU A 165 -20.99 -1.95 -6.25
CA GLU A 165 -22.06 -1.95 -7.26
C GLU A 165 -21.65 -2.74 -8.52
N TRP A 166 -20.44 -2.51 -9.00
CA TRP A 166 -19.89 -3.28 -10.11
C TRP A 166 -19.78 -4.76 -9.77
N LEU A 167 -19.22 -5.12 -8.62
CA LEU A 167 -19.07 -6.51 -8.18
C LEU A 167 -20.44 -7.22 -8.02
N ALA A 168 -21.48 -6.50 -7.63
CA ALA A 168 -22.83 -7.04 -7.51
C ALA A 168 -23.49 -7.31 -8.88
N GLY A 169 -23.15 -6.51 -9.90
CA GLY A 169 -23.67 -6.66 -11.26
C GLY A 169 -22.87 -7.63 -12.14
N THR A 170 -21.78 -8.19 -11.62
CA THR A 170 -20.91 -9.13 -12.35
C THR A 170 -21.14 -10.53 -11.80
N GLU A 171 -22.12 -11.27 -12.34
CA GLU A 171 -22.38 -12.70 -12.10
C GLU A 171 -21.67 -13.58 -13.13
#